data_fce3281962c38278f8c2babb22b97d54
#
_entry.id   fce3281962c38278f8c2babb22b97d54
#
_cell.length_a   1.000
_cell.length_b   1.000
_cell.length_c   1.000
_cell.angle_alpha   90.00
_cell.angle_beta   90.00
_cell.angle_gamma   90.00
#
_symmetry.space_group_name_H-M   'P 1'
#
loop_
_entity.id
_entity.type
_entity.pdbx_description
1 polymer ?
#
loop_
_entity_poly.entity_id
_entity_poly.type
_entity_poly.pdbx_seq_one_letter_code
_entity_poly.pdbx_strand_id
1 'polypeptide(L)'
;QPGDVYLLNDPYCGGSHLPDVTAFVPVYGDGRRLLWSVVRAHMGDIGGATHGAYNPQATEIWQEGLRIPPIRLAEAGRMREDILDMLALNVRFPRDFRGDLAAMIGAAHLGEKRIGRLFADVGTDTVSDAIEAVLDGAERQSRAIVESWKDGVYHGEALLDDDGRGRTDIKVVAKVTKRGSDLEIDLTDSDPQSKSFANSPHANTQAAVAMAFAYLVDAEIPKNDGCFRPLSVKLKPGTIVCADDNVPVTLCTT
;
A
#
# COMPACT_ATOMS: atom_id res chain seq x y z
N GLN A 1 -19.13 11.41 -2.93
CA GLN A 1 -20.56 11.13 -3.05
C GLN A 1 -20.79 9.79 -3.77
N PRO A 2 -22.01 9.19 -3.77
CA PRO A 2 -22.28 7.97 -4.53
C PRO A 2 -21.92 8.12 -6.02
N GLY A 3 -21.26 7.10 -6.58
CA GLY A 3 -20.78 7.11 -7.96
C GLY A 3 -19.45 7.83 -8.20
N ASP A 4 -18.81 8.36 -7.15
CA ASP A 4 -17.43 8.86 -7.26
C ASP A 4 -16.45 7.69 -7.40
N VAL A 5 -15.40 7.90 -8.19
CA VAL A 5 -14.25 7.01 -8.30
C VAL A 5 -12.99 7.84 -8.11
N TYR A 6 -12.12 7.38 -7.23
CA TYR A 6 -10.81 8.02 -7.01
C TYR A 6 -9.70 7.09 -7.47
N LEU A 7 -8.61 7.67 -7.96
CA LEU A 7 -7.37 6.97 -8.28
C LEU A 7 -6.21 7.48 -7.45
N LEU A 8 -5.23 6.61 -7.25
CA LEU A 8 -3.95 6.92 -6.61
C LEU A 8 -2.91 5.91 -7.09
N ASN A 9 -1.68 6.37 -7.35
CA ASN A 9 -0.51 5.48 -7.39
C ASN A 9 0.71 6.09 -6.68
N ASP A 10 0.62 7.36 -6.24
CA ASP A 10 1.74 8.08 -5.66
C ASP A 10 2.29 7.38 -4.40
N PRO A 11 3.55 6.89 -4.41
CA PRO A 11 4.17 6.20 -3.29
C PRO A 11 4.27 7.05 -2.02
N TYR A 12 4.38 8.36 -2.18
CA TYR A 12 4.48 9.32 -1.08
C TYR A 12 3.12 9.76 -0.52
N CYS A 13 2.03 9.30 -1.15
CA CYS A 13 0.65 9.47 -0.68
C CYS A 13 -0.03 8.15 -0.29
N GLY A 14 0.75 7.08 -0.01
CA GLY A 14 0.22 5.78 0.41
C GLY A 14 0.20 4.71 -0.69
N GLY A 15 0.76 4.99 -1.86
CA GLY A 15 1.09 3.97 -2.87
C GLY A 15 2.31 3.14 -2.49
N SER A 16 2.58 2.08 -3.24
CA SER A 16 3.81 1.28 -3.15
C SER A 16 4.84 1.77 -4.17
N HIS A 17 4.62 1.49 -5.45
CA HIS A 17 5.37 2.01 -6.58
C HIS A 17 4.40 2.45 -7.69
N LEU A 18 4.89 3.24 -8.66
CA LEU A 18 4.00 3.88 -9.64
C LEU A 18 3.15 2.93 -10.48
N PRO A 19 3.61 1.72 -10.87
CA PRO A 19 2.76 0.78 -11.61
C PRO A 19 1.51 0.32 -10.85
N ASP A 20 1.52 0.36 -9.51
CA ASP A 20 0.40 -0.11 -8.68
C ASP A 20 -0.69 0.96 -8.56
N VAL A 21 -1.53 1.07 -9.57
CA VAL A 21 -2.67 1.98 -9.54
C VAL A 21 -3.76 1.42 -8.64
N THR A 22 -4.30 2.26 -7.79
CA THR A 22 -5.38 1.91 -6.86
C THR A 22 -6.63 2.72 -7.18
N ALA A 23 -7.76 2.03 -7.38
CA ALA A 23 -9.08 2.62 -7.54
C ALA A 23 -9.88 2.48 -6.23
N PHE A 24 -10.54 3.57 -5.82
CA PHE A 24 -11.37 3.63 -4.62
C PHE A 24 -12.78 4.03 -5.00
N VAL A 25 -13.77 3.25 -4.58
CA VAL A 25 -15.19 3.55 -4.73
C VAL A 25 -15.83 3.61 -3.35
N PRO A 26 -16.45 4.74 -2.95
CA PRO A 26 -17.07 4.86 -1.63
C PRO A 26 -18.37 4.05 -1.57
N VAL A 27 -18.53 3.29 -0.51
CA VAL A 27 -19.77 2.55 -0.18
C VAL A 27 -20.61 3.38 0.76
N TYR A 28 -21.84 3.69 0.38
CA TYR A 28 -22.77 4.47 1.17
C TYR A 28 -23.92 3.61 1.72
N GLY A 29 -24.37 3.93 2.93
CA GLY A 29 -25.57 3.43 3.56
C GLY A 29 -26.08 4.45 4.57
N ASP A 30 -27.39 4.55 4.76
CA ASP A 30 -28.05 5.49 5.69
C ASP A 30 -27.58 6.95 5.52
N GLY A 31 -27.35 7.37 4.26
CA GLY A 31 -26.93 8.73 3.92
C GLY A 31 -25.48 9.08 4.28
N ARG A 32 -24.69 8.15 4.80
CA ARG A 32 -23.26 8.34 5.15
C ARG A 32 -22.37 7.34 4.41
N ARG A 33 -21.08 7.70 4.23
CA ARG A 33 -20.09 6.75 3.75
C ARG A 33 -19.75 5.76 4.87
N LEU A 34 -19.88 4.47 4.59
CA LEU A 34 -19.62 3.39 5.54
C LEU A 34 -18.22 2.80 5.31
N LEU A 35 -17.90 2.46 4.07
CA LEU A 35 -16.66 1.78 3.69
C LEU A 35 -16.12 2.32 2.36
N TRP A 36 -15.00 1.76 1.94
CA TRP A 36 -14.45 1.88 0.60
C TRP A 36 -14.33 0.51 -0.04
N SER A 37 -14.76 0.38 -1.29
CA SER A 37 -14.37 -0.73 -2.15
C SER A 37 -13.09 -0.33 -2.87
N VAL A 38 -12.03 -1.11 -2.69
CA VAL A 38 -10.69 -0.77 -3.17
C VAL A 38 -10.18 -1.88 -4.07
N VAL A 39 -9.63 -1.52 -5.22
CA VAL A 39 -8.96 -2.42 -6.14
C VAL A 39 -7.60 -1.83 -6.47
N ARG A 40 -6.54 -2.61 -6.29
CA ARG A 40 -5.18 -2.29 -6.74
C ARG A 40 -4.77 -3.26 -7.82
N ALA A 41 -4.17 -2.76 -8.88
CA ALA A 41 -3.59 -3.57 -9.93
C ALA A 41 -2.27 -2.98 -10.42
N HIS A 42 -1.33 -3.86 -10.73
CA HIS A 42 -0.07 -3.51 -11.36
C HIS A 42 -0.31 -3.27 -12.85
N MET A 43 -0.12 -2.05 -13.31
CA MET A 43 -0.29 -1.67 -14.72
C MET A 43 0.93 -2.10 -15.53
N GLY A 44 0.70 -2.66 -16.71
CA GLY A 44 1.77 -3.10 -17.61
C GLY A 44 2.66 -1.98 -18.12
N ASP A 45 2.15 -0.75 -18.18
CA ASP A 45 2.92 0.47 -18.46
C ASP A 45 2.26 1.66 -17.77
N ILE A 46 3.07 2.49 -17.17
CA ILE A 46 2.65 3.73 -16.48
C ILE A 46 3.45 4.95 -17.00
N GLY A 47 4.04 4.87 -18.19
CA GLY A 47 4.92 5.91 -18.72
C GLY A 47 6.35 5.79 -18.18
N GLY A 48 7.00 6.94 -18.00
CA GLY A 48 8.39 6.98 -17.54
C GLY A 48 9.42 6.68 -18.64
N ALA A 49 10.67 6.51 -18.24
CA ALA A 49 11.80 6.34 -19.18
C ALA A 49 11.83 4.93 -19.81
N THR A 50 11.36 3.92 -19.10
CA THR A 50 11.35 2.52 -19.53
C THR A 50 9.95 1.90 -19.41
N HIS A 51 9.67 0.93 -20.26
CA HIS A 51 8.46 0.11 -20.15
C HIS A 51 8.45 -0.66 -18.83
N GLY A 52 7.28 -0.74 -18.17
CA GLY A 52 7.12 -1.45 -16.91
C GLY A 52 7.69 -0.73 -15.69
N ALA A 53 8.12 0.53 -15.83
CA ALA A 53 8.69 1.37 -14.77
C ALA A 53 10.00 0.85 -14.13
N TYR A 54 10.50 -0.31 -14.53
CA TYR A 54 11.72 -0.91 -13.98
C TYR A 54 12.95 -0.25 -14.63
N ASN A 55 13.45 0.80 -14.00
CA ASN A 55 14.58 1.57 -14.50
C ASN A 55 15.70 1.69 -13.45
N PRO A 56 16.71 0.79 -13.46
CA PRO A 56 17.86 0.85 -12.55
C PRO A 56 18.69 2.14 -12.66
N GLN A 57 18.53 2.87 -13.77
CA GLN A 57 19.21 4.14 -14.00
C GLN A 57 18.40 5.36 -13.57
N ALA A 58 17.19 5.16 -13.03
CA ALA A 58 16.38 6.26 -12.50
C ALA A 58 17.09 6.96 -11.34
N THR A 59 17.05 8.29 -11.34
CA THR A 59 17.57 9.18 -10.29
C THR A 59 16.47 10.03 -9.66
N GLU A 60 15.29 10.01 -10.25
CA GLU A 60 14.11 10.73 -9.82
C GLU A 60 12.84 9.94 -10.19
N ILE A 61 11.79 10.09 -9.39
CA ILE A 61 10.54 9.31 -9.51
C ILE A 61 9.86 9.45 -10.87
N TRP A 62 9.96 10.61 -11.52
CA TRP A 62 9.34 10.87 -12.84
C TRP A 62 9.92 10.03 -13.98
N GLN A 63 11.13 9.51 -13.81
CA GLN A 63 11.71 8.56 -14.76
C GLN A 63 11.11 7.15 -14.63
N GLU A 64 10.46 6.84 -13.49
CA GLU A 64 9.78 5.57 -13.27
C GLU A 64 8.35 5.57 -13.82
N GLY A 65 7.69 6.71 -13.91
CA GLY A 65 6.34 6.75 -14.48
C GLY A 65 5.53 7.99 -14.13
N LEU A 66 4.29 7.95 -14.56
CA LEU A 66 3.28 8.95 -14.28
C LEU A 66 2.85 8.86 -12.80
N ARG A 67 3.00 9.95 -12.08
CA ARG A 67 2.63 10.07 -10.69
C ARG A 67 1.21 10.61 -10.58
N ILE A 68 0.29 9.82 -10.03
CA ILE A 68 -1.12 10.13 -9.90
C ILE A 68 -1.42 10.38 -8.40
N PRO A 69 -1.64 11.63 -8.00
CA PRO A 69 -2.07 11.93 -6.63
C PRO A 69 -3.51 11.44 -6.40
N PRO A 70 -4.04 11.51 -5.16
CA PRO A 70 -5.45 11.23 -4.94
C PRO A 70 -6.33 12.12 -5.81
N ILE A 71 -6.83 11.58 -6.94
CA ILE A 71 -7.60 12.33 -7.93
C ILE A 71 -8.97 11.69 -8.14
N ARG A 72 -10.02 12.49 -8.29
CA ARG A 72 -11.35 12.01 -8.62
C ARG A 72 -11.48 11.81 -10.12
N LEU A 73 -11.52 10.54 -10.55
CA LEU A 73 -11.66 10.15 -11.96
C LEU A 73 -13.12 10.11 -12.41
N ALA A 74 -14.06 9.80 -11.52
CA ALA A 74 -15.48 9.92 -11.81
C ALA A 74 -16.18 10.70 -10.71
N GLU A 75 -17.19 11.50 -11.11
CA GLU A 75 -18.01 12.30 -10.22
C GLU A 75 -19.48 11.96 -10.42
N ALA A 76 -20.15 11.48 -9.36
CA ALA A 76 -21.56 11.07 -9.41
C ALA A 76 -21.87 10.14 -10.60
N GLY A 77 -21.02 9.18 -10.87
CA GLY A 77 -21.15 8.22 -11.97
C GLY A 77 -20.76 8.75 -13.36
N ARG A 78 -20.27 9.99 -13.45
CA ARG A 78 -19.81 10.57 -14.72
C ARG A 78 -18.28 10.55 -14.78
N MET A 79 -17.76 9.83 -15.78
CA MET A 79 -16.30 9.75 -16.01
C MET A 79 -15.75 11.13 -16.40
N ARG A 80 -14.61 11.48 -15.84
CA ARG A 80 -13.79 12.62 -16.23
C ARG A 80 -12.90 12.20 -17.41
N GLU A 81 -13.50 12.25 -18.62
CA GLU A 81 -12.80 11.86 -19.85
C GLU A 81 -11.55 12.69 -20.11
N ASP A 82 -11.55 13.96 -19.72
CA ASP A 82 -10.39 14.85 -19.79
C ASP A 82 -9.18 14.31 -18.98
N ILE A 83 -9.43 13.78 -17.79
CA ILE A 83 -8.40 13.14 -16.95
C ILE A 83 -7.98 11.81 -17.56
N LEU A 84 -8.95 10.97 -17.95
CA LEU A 84 -8.67 9.67 -18.54
C LEU A 84 -7.86 9.78 -19.83
N ASP A 85 -8.17 10.76 -20.68
CA ASP A 85 -7.43 11.06 -21.91
C ASP A 85 -6.01 11.52 -21.60
N MET A 86 -5.84 12.40 -20.63
CA MET A 86 -4.52 12.86 -20.18
C MET A 86 -3.66 11.69 -19.67
N LEU A 87 -4.22 10.81 -18.84
CA LEU A 87 -3.48 9.64 -18.31
C LEU A 87 -3.11 8.70 -19.47
N ALA A 88 -4.06 8.36 -20.34
CA ALA A 88 -3.85 7.45 -21.46
C ALA A 88 -2.84 8.00 -22.49
N LEU A 89 -2.73 9.31 -22.65
CA LEU A 89 -1.77 9.95 -23.55
C LEU A 89 -0.32 9.79 -23.05
N ASN A 90 -0.12 9.60 -21.75
CA ASN A 90 1.19 9.53 -21.11
C ASN A 90 1.71 8.10 -20.91
N VAL A 91 1.02 7.10 -21.45
CA VAL A 91 1.43 5.69 -21.43
C VAL A 91 1.61 5.15 -22.86
N ARG A 92 2.43 4.09 -23.02
CA ARG A 92 2.74 3.52 -24.35
C ARG A 92 1.61 2.69 -24.93
N PHE A 93 0.77 2.10 -24.06
CA PHE A 93 -0.34 1.23 -24.45
C PHE A 93 -1.69 1.81 -23.98
N PRO A 94 -2.17 2.91 -24.58
CA PRO A 94 -3.36 3.63 -24.09
C PRO A 94 -4.64 2.78 -24.12
N ARG A 95 -4.75 1.85 -25.07
CA ARG A 95 -5.91 0.94 -25.18
C ARG A 95 -5.95 -0.03 -24.01
N ASP A 96 -4.80 -0.66 -23.68
CA ASP A 96 -4.69 -1.64 -22.59
C ASP A 96 -4.88 -0.95 -21.26
N PHE A 97 -4.23 0.21 -21.05
CA PHE A 97 -4.39 1.04 -19.86
C PHE A 97 -5.87 1.38 -19.58
N ARG A 98 -6.62 1.80 -20.60
CA ARG A 98 -8.07 2.09 -20.47
C ARG A 98 -8.86 0.83 -20.14
N GLY A 99 -8.52 -0.31 -20.76
CA GLY A 99 -9.16 -1.59 -20.51
C GLY A 99 -8.96 -2.07 -19.09
N ASP A 100 -7.71 -2.04 -18.60
CA ASP A 100 -7.35 -2.43 -17.24
C ASP A 100 -8.02 -1.52 -16.20
N LEU A 101 -7.99 -0.21 -16.42
CA LEU A 101 -8.64 0.75 -15.55
C LEU A 101 -10.16 0.56 -15.50
N ALA A 102 -10.79 0.30 -16.64
CA ALA A 102 -12.23 0.01 -16.70
C ALA A 102 -12.57 -1.29 -15.94
N ALA A 103 -11.74 -2.32 -16.06
CA ALA A 103 -11.89 -3.58 -15.30
C ALA A 103 -11.74 -3.36 -13.79
N MET A 104 -10.74 -2.58 -13.34
CA MET A 104 -10.54 -2.20 -11.94
C MET A 104 -11.75 -1.46 -11.37
N ILE A 105 -12.24 -0.45 -12.09
CA ILE A 105 -13.41 0.34 -11.69
C ILE A 105 -14.65 -0.55 -11.63
N GLY A 106 -14.85 -1.42 -12.62
CA GLY A 106 -15.96 -2.40 -12.65
C GLY A 106 -15.90 -3.35 -11.45
N ALA A 107 -14.72 -3.84 -11.08
CA ALA A 107 -14.53 -4.70 -9.91
C ALA A 107 -14.81 -3.94 -8.61
N ALA A 108 -14.36 -2.68 -8.49
CA ALA A 108 -14.63 -1.84 -7.33
C ALA A 108 -16.14 -1.55 -7.17
N HIS A 109 -16.86 -1.26 -8.26
CA HIS A 109 -18.31 -1.11 -8.24
C HIS A 109 -19.05 -2.41 -7.89
N LEU A 110 -18.53 -3.57 -8.33
CA LEU A 110 -19.10 -4.85 -7.91
C LEU A 110 -18.96 -5.04 -6.40
N GLY A 111 -17.80 -4.66 -5.83
CA GLY A 111 -17.57 -4.64 -4.38
C GLY A 111 -18.54 -3.71 -3.67
N GLU A 112 -18.68 -2.46 -4.12
CA GLU A 112 -19.64 -1.48 -3.62
C GLU A 112 -21.06 -2.07 -3.57
N LYS A 113 -21.52 -2.65 -4.68
CA LYS A 113 -22.87 -3.22 -4.80
C LYS A 113 -23.09 -4.39 -3.83
N ARG A 114 -22.09 -5.29 -3.68
CA ARG A 114 -22.20 -6.46 -2.78
C ARG A 114 -22.18 -6.03 -1.32
N ILE A 115 -21.30 -5.13 -0.96
CA ILE A 115 -21.22 -4.56 0.39
C ILE A 115 -22.50 -3.79 0.72
N GLY A 116 -22.98 -2.94 -0.21
CA GLY A 116 -24.23 -2.21 -0.03
C GLY A 116 -25.44 -3.12 0.20
N ARG A 117 -25.51 -4.27 -0.50
CA ARG A 117 -26.53 -5.29 -0.25
C ARG A 117 -26.41 -5.89 1.15
N LEU A 118 -25.21 -6.25 1.60
CA LEU A 118 -24.98 -6.78 2.94
C LEU A 118 -25.52 -5.83 4.00
N PHE A 119 -25.23 -4.53 3.89
CA PHE A 119 -25.76 -3.53 4.80
C PHE A 119 -27.29 -3.40 4.74
N ALA A 120 -27.87 -3.48 3.54
CA ALA A 120 -29.32 -3.41 3.36
C ALA A 120 -30.05 -4.64 3.93
N ASP A 121 -29.47 -5.84 3.76
CA ASP A 121 -30.10 -7.11 4.16
C ASP A 121 -29.95 -7.38 5.67
N VAL A 122 -28.83 -6.99 6.28
CA VAL A 122 -28.45 -7.32 7.67
C VAL A 122 -28.63 -6.12 8.62
N GLY A 123 -28.54 -4.91 8.10
CA GLY A 123 -28.58 -3.66 8.88
C GLY A 123 -27.18 -3.10 9.17
N THR A 124 -27.08 -1.79 9.14
CA THR A 124 -25.80 -1.05 9.22
C THR A 124 -25.06 -1.32 10.54
N ASP A 125 -25.78 -1.26 11.66
CA ASP A 125 -25.16 -1.44 12.98
C ASP A 125 -24.64 -2.88 13.14
N THR A 126 -25.46 -3.88 12.77
CA THR A 126 -25.06 -5.30 12.86
C THR A 126 -23.81 -5.61 12.03
N VAL A 127 -23.72 -5.08 10.79
CA VAL A 127 -22.53 -5.28 9.94
C VAL A 127 -21.32 -4.55 10.52
N SER A 128 -21.50 -3.34 11.04
CA SER A 128 -20.42 -2.57 11.65
C SER A 128 -19.87 -3.29 12.90
N ASP A 129 -20.75 -3.77 13.78
CA ASP A 129 -20.38 -4.55 14.96
C ASP A 129 -19.65 -5.85 14.58
N ALA A 130 -20.10 -6.52 13.52
CA ALA A 130 -19.45 -7.74 13.02
C ALA A 130 -18.04 -7.44 12.47
N ILE A 131 -17.84 -6.32 11.77
CA ILE A 131 -16.50 -5.88 11.29
C ILE A 131 -15.57 -5.67 12.48
N GLU A 132 -15.98 -4.90 13.48
CA GLU A 132 -15.18 -4.68 14.69
C GLU A 132 -14.90 -5.99 15.43
N ALA A 133 -15.87 -6.87 15.56
CA ALA A 133 -15.68 -8.18 16.20
C ALA A 133 -14.64 -9.06 15.47
N VAL A 134 -14.60 -8.99 14.13
CA VAL A 134 -13.59 -9.71 13.32
C VAL A 134 -12.20 -9.09 13.52
N LEU A 135 -12.08 -7.77 13.52
CA LEU A 135 -10.82 -7.08 13.77
C LEU A 135 -10.29 -7.36 15.19
N ASP A 136 -11.13 -7.22 16.20
CA ASP A 136 -10.80 -7.49 17.60
C ASP A 136 -10.47 -8.98 17.83
N GLY A 137 -11.15 -9.87 17.09
CA GLY A 137 -10.85 -11.30 17.11
C GLY A 137 -9.45 -11.61 16.61
N ALA A 138 -9.05 -11.01 15.49
CA ALA A 138 -7.71 -11.14 14.93
C ALA A 138 -6.65 -10.52 15.84
N GLU A 139 -6.92 -9.35 16.44
CA GLU A 139 -6.03 -8.71 17.41
C GLU A 139 -5.78 -9.60 18.63
N ARG A 140 -6.85 -10.13 19.26
CA ARG A 140 -6.68 -11.00 20.43
C ARG A 140 -5.82 -12.22 20.12
N GLN A 141 -6.02 -12.84 18.96
CA GLN A 141 -5.24 -14.01 18.56
C GLN A 141 -3.78 -13.66 18.30
N SER A 142 -3.49 -12.59 17.57
CA SER A 142 -2.10 -12.17 17.31
C SER A 142 -1.39 -11.72 18.57
N ARG A 143 -2.08 -10.99 19.48
CA ARG A 143 -1.52 -10.61 20.79
C ARG A 143 -1.19 -11.81 21.67
N ALA A 144 -2.04 -12.84 21.69
CA ALA A 144 -1.78 -14.07 22.46
C ALA A 144 -0.50 -14.78 21.97
N ILE A 145 -0.25 -14.79 20.66
CA ILE A 145 1.00 -15.35 20.10
C ILE A 145 2.20 -14.48 20.51
N VAL A 146 2.13 -13.15 20.33
CA VAL A 146 3.21 -12.24 20.72
C VAL A 146 3.51 -12.35 22.21
N GLU A 147 2.49 -12.48 23.07
CA GLU A 147 2.67 -12.63 24.52
C GLU A 147 3.43 -13.91 24.89
N SER A 148 3.30 -14.97 24.10
CA SER A 148 4.04 -16.22 24.31
C SER A 148 5.55 -16.12 24.02
N TRP A 149 5.97 -15.11 23.32
CA TRP A 149 7.39 -14.88 23.01
C TRP A 149 8.09 -14.22 24.21
N LYS A 150 9.42 -14.41 24.29
CA LYS A 150 10.21 -13.83 25.38
C LYS A 150 10.33 -12.31 25.22
N ASP A 151 10.10 -11.56 26.30
CA ASP A 151 10.37 -10.12 26.33
C ASP A 151 11.86 -9.83 26.13
N GLY A 152 12.16 -8.77 25.40
CA GLY A 152 13.54 -8.40 25.12
C GLY A 152 13.68 -7.41 23.98
N VAL A 153 14.93 -7.10 23.70
CA VAL A 153 15.35 -6.31 22.54
C VAL A 153 16.13 -7.22 21.62
N TYR A 154 15.71 -7.26 20.37
CA TYR A 154 16.30 -8.10 19.33
C TYR A 154 16.85 -7.21 18.23
N HIS A 155 17.94 -7.61 17.62
CA HIS A 155 18.58 -6.87 16.53
C HIS A 155 18.73 -7.77 15.31
N GLY A 156 18.48 -7.19 14.15
CA GLY A 156 18.70 -7.83 12.87
C GLY A 156 19.23 -6.80 11.87
N GLU A 157 20.02 -7.25 10.94
CA GLU A 157 20.45 -6.46 9.81
C GLU A 157 20.38 -7.27 8.53
N ALA A 158 20.12 -6.59 7.43
CA ALA A 158 20.20 -7.13 6.09
C ALA A 158 20.99 -6.15 5.20
N LEU A 159 21.65 -6.69 4.19
CA LEU A 159 22.40 -5.90 3.23
C LEU A 159 21.72 -6.01 1.88
N LEU A 160 21.52 -4.88 1.23
CA LEU A 160 21.30 -4.81 -0.21
C LEU A 160 22.68 -4.73 -0.86
N ASP A 161 23.00 -5.65 -1.75
CA ASP A 161 24.35 -5.84 -2.32
C ASP A 161 24.82 -4.56 -3.02
N ASP A 162 23.98 -3.96 -3.86
CA ASP A 162 24.27 -2.69 -4.51
C ASP A 162 22.97 -1.95 -4.91
N ASP A 163 23.11 -0.66 -5.22
CA ASP A 163 22.00 0.19 -5.67
C ASP A 163 21.97 0.37 -7.20
N GLY A 164 22.78 -0.38 -7.95
CA GLY A 164 22.93 -0.23 -9.40
C GLY A 164 23.70 1.04 -9.83
N ARG A 165 24.23 1.83 -8.89
CA ARG A 165 24.94 3.11 -9.13
C ARG A 165 26.27 3.24 -8.41
N GLY A 166 26.79 2.14 -7.89
CA GLY A 166 28.11 2.05 -7.28
C GLY A 166 28.14 2.19 -5.76
N ARG A 167 27.01 2.31 -5.10
CA ARG A 167 26.93 2.15 -3.64
C ARG A 167 26.63 0.68 -3.34
N THR A 168 27.46 0.05 -2.49
CA THR A 168 27.35 -1.35 -2.08
C THR A 168 27.09 -1.49 -0.59
N ASP A 169 26.69 -2.69 -0.17
CA ASP A 169 26.51 -3.06 1.23
C ASP A 169 25.57 -2.11 2.00
N ILE A 170 24.46 -1.74 1.36
CA ILE A 170 23.49 -0.82 1.94
C ILE A 170 22.70 -1.53 3.04
N LYS A 171 22.79 -1.01 4.26
CA LYS A 171 22.23 -1.66 5.45
C LYS A 171 20.77 -1.30 5.68
N VAL A 172 19.96 -2.32 5.91
CA VAL A 172 18.66 -2.21 6.59
C VAL A 172 18.85 -2.76 8.00
N VAL A 173 18.60 -1.93 9.01
CA VAL A 173 18.79 -2.29 10.43
C VAL A 173 17.44 -2.30 11.12
N ALA A 174 17.13 -3.39 11.81
CA ALA A 174 15.93 -3.56 12.60
C ALA A 174 16.26 -3.78 14.06
N LYS A 175 15.73 -2.96 14.94
CA LYS A 175 15.68 -3.16 16.37
C LYS A 175 14.25 -3.45 16.79
N VAL A 176 13.98 -4.66 17.25
CA VAL A 176 12.65 -5.08 17.68
C VAL A 176 12.60 -5.12 19.20
N THR A 177 11.72 -4.30 19.78
CA THR A 177 11.47 -4.32 21.23
C THR A 177 10.13 -5.02 21.48
N LYS A 178 10.20 -6.21 22.12
CA LYS A 178 9.02 -6.98 22.51
C LYS A 178 8.73 -6.75 23.99
N ARG A 179 7.50 -6.32 24.31
CA ARG A 179 7.03 -6.14 25.70
C ARG A 179 5.57 -6.58 25.82
N GLY A 180 5.31 -7.60 26.65
CA GLY A 180 3.97 -8.16 26.81
C GLY A 180 3.41 -8.63 25.46
N SER A 181 2.31 -8.06 24.99
CA SER A 181 1.69 -8.38 23.68
C SER A 181 2.04 -7.39 22.57
N ASP A 182 2.99 -6.48 22.77
CA ASP A 182 3.35 -5.44 21.83
C ASP A 182 4.74 -5.64 21.21
N LEU A 183 4.88 -5.25 19.96
CA LEU A 183 6.12 -5.21 19.19
C LEU A 183 6.38 -3.81 18.67
N GLU A 184 7.49 -3.21 19.02
CA GLU A 184 8.01 -2.00 18.41
C GLU A 184 9.14 -2.37 17.46
N ILE A 185 9.00 -2.04 16.19
CA ILE A 185 9.98 -2.27 15.13
C ILE A 185 10.60 -0.92 14.76
N ASP A 186 11.84 -0.71 15.16
CA ASP A 186 12.59 0.51 14.91
C ASP A 186 13.60 0.27 13.79
N LEU A 187 13.39 0.96 12.64
CA LEU A 187 14.23 0.90 11.44
C LEU A 187 15.02 2.20 11.23
N THR A 188 15.07 3.08 12.23
CA THR A 188 15.65 4.43 12.10
C THR A 188 17.15 4.45 11.88
N ASP A 189 17.86 3.36 12.24
CA ASP A 189 19.30 3.21 12.07
C ASP A 189 19.70 2.61 10.70
N SER A 190 18.72 2.41 9.81
CA SER A 190 18.99 1.99 8.43
C SER A 190 19.72 3.09 7.66
N ASP A 191 20.47 2.68 6.66
CA ASP A 191 21.29 3.57 5.84
C ASP A 191 20.51 4.70 5.19
N PRO A 192 21.16 5.83 4.87
CA PRO A 192 20.55 6.90 4.09
C PRO A 192 20.01 6.40 2.75
N GLN A 193 18.93 7.04 2.26
CA GLN A 193 18.36 6.75 0.95
C GLN A 193 19.41 6.82 -0.17
N SER A 194 19.19 6.04 -1.23
CA SER A 194 19.99 6.06 -2.44
C SER A 194 19.44 7.07 -3.45
N LYS A 195 20.32 7.50 -4.38
CA LYS A 195 19.91 8.22 -5.59
C LYS A 195 19.46 7.29 -6.72
N SER A 196 19.15 6.04 -6.41
CA SER A 196 18.69 5.01 -7.33
C SER A 196 17.27 4.54 -7.00
N PHE A 197 16.78 3.59 -7.76
CA PHE A 197 15.45 2.99 -7.61
C PHE A 197 15.31 2.04 -6.40
N ALA A 198 16.36 1.87 -5.59
CA ALA A 198 16.46 0.89 -4.51
C ALA A 198 15.83 1.35 -3.17
N ASN A 199 15.10 2.45 -3.15
CA ASN A 199 14.48 2.98 -1.94
C ASN A 199 13.09 2.40 -1.70
N SER A 200 12.64 2.43 -0.44
CA SER A 200 11.27 2.10 -0.08
C SER A 200 10.54 3.33 0.48
N PRO A 201 9.33 3.65 0.01
CA PRO A 201 8.51 4.68 0.61
C PRO A 201 7.89 4.20 1.92
N HIS A 202 7.49 5.12 2.78
CA HIS A 202 6.94 4.86 4.12
C HIS A 202 5.85 3.77 4.13
N ALA A 203 4.85 3.88 3.26
CA ALA A 203 3.71 2.94 3.24
C ALA A 203 4.13 1.52 2.86
N ASN A 204 5.08 1.39 1.93
CA ASN A 204 5.57 0.07 1.52
C ASN A 204 6.39 -0.60 2.62
N THR A 205 7.24 0.15 3.33
CA THR A 205 7.99 -0.39 4.47
C THR A 205 7.06 -0.84 5.60
N GLN A 206 5.98 -0.11 5.89
CA GLN A 206 4.96 -0.57 6.84
C GLN A 206 4.31 -1.89 6.37
N ALA A 207 3.99 -2.01 5.08
CA ALA A 207 3.46 -3.24 4.52
C ALA A 207 4.45 -4.41 4.60
N ALA A 208 5.75 -4.16 4.37
CA ALA A 208 6.80 -5.17 4.50
C ALA A 208 6.94 -5.67 5.96
N VAL A 209 6.88 -4.77 6.94
CA VAL A 209 6.88 -5.14 8.37
C VAL A 209 5.64 -5.96 8.72
N ALA A 210 4.44 -5.54 8.25
CA ALA A 210 3.20 -6.29 8.45
C ALA A 210 3.28 -7.69 7.82
N MET A 211 3.84 -7.80 6.62
CA MET A 211 4.04 -9.08 5.94
C MET A 211 5.04 -9.98 6.68
N ALA A 212 6.17 -9.44 7.14
CA ALA A 212 7.11 -10.18 7.97
C ALA A 212 6.44 -10.72 9.24
N PHE A 213 5.63 -9.91 9.92
CA PHE A 213 4.85 -10.34 11.06
C PHE A 213 3.81 -11.43 10.71
N ALA A 214 3.15 -11.31 9.55
CA ALA A 214 2.18 -12.29 9.10
C ALA A 214 2.77 -13.70 8.93
N TYR A 215 4.07 -13.81 8.62
CA TYR A 215 4.79 -15.10 8.59
C TYR A 215 5.13 -15.66 9.97
N LEU A 216 5.15 -14.82 11.01
CA LEU A 216 5.50 -15.23 12.38
C LEU A 216 4.28 -15.67 13.21
N VAL A 217 3.08 -15.27 12.79
CA VAL A 217 1.84 -15.63 13.47
C VAL A 217 1.12 -16.76 12.73
N ASP A 218 0.18 -17.41 13.42
CA ASP A 218 -0.58 -18.54 12.88
C ASP A 218 -1.27 -18.17 11.55
N ALA A 219 -1.18 -19.07 10.57
CA ALA A 219 -1.77 -18.90 9.24
C ALA A 219 -3.31 -18.74 9.28
N GLU A 220 -3.97 -19.36 10.27
CA GLU A 220 -5.42 -19.30 10.44
C GLU A 220 -5.93 -17.95 10.95
N ILE A 221 -5.07 -17.09 11.50
CA ILE A 221 -5.48 -15.75 11.92
C ILE A 221 -5.76 -14.91 10.67
N PRO A 222 -6.94 -14.27 10.54
CA PRO A 222 -7.21 -13.36 9.43
C PRO A 222 -6.19 -12.23 9.36
N LYS A 223 -5.51 -12.07 8.21
CA LYS A 223 -4.50 -11.02 7.99
C LYS A 223 -5.18 -9.70 7.63
N ASN A 224 -5.96 -9.19 8.57
CA ASN A 224 -6.62 -7.89 8.51
C ASN A 224 -5.92 -6.88 9.43
N ASP A 225 -6.41 -5.65 9.48
CA ASP A 225 -5.84 -4.58 10.29
C ASP A 225 -5.76 -4.93 11.79
N GLY A 226 -6.75 -5.67 12.32
CA GLY A 226 -6.74 -6.17 13.69
C GLY A 226 -5.53 -7.06 14.00
N CYS A 227 -5.14 -7.93 13.06
CA CYS A 227 -3.96 -8.79 13.22
C CYS A 227 -2.67 -7.98 13.43
N PHE A 228 -2.59 -6.78 12.86
CA PHE A 228 -1.39 -5.93 12.89
C PHE A 228 -1.39 -4.88 14.01
N ARG A 229 -2.47 -4.73 14.79
CA ARG A 229 -2.54 -3.79 15.93
C ARG A 229 -1.44 -3.97 16.99
N PRO A 230 -0.86 -5.17 17.22
CA PRO A 230 0.30 -5.30 18.13
C PRO A 230 1.57 -4.59 17.66
N LEU A 231 1.64 -4.19 16.37
CA LEU A 231 2.84 -3.61 15.76
C LEU A 231 2.86 -2.09 15.89
N SER A 232 4.02 -1.57 16.22
CA SER A 232 4.36 -0.16 16.02
C SER A 232 5.67 -0.05 15.26
N VAL A 233 5.70 0.78 14.19
CA VAL A 233 6.86 0.90 13.30
C VAL A 233 7.44 2.29 13.41
N LYS A 234 8.74 2.39 13.70
CA LYS A 234 9.47 3.64 13.71
C LYS A 234 10.33 3.75 12.46
N LEU A 235 10.11 4.80 11.71
CA LEU A 235 10.84 5.12 10.48
C LEU A 235 11.44 6.52 10.59
N LYS A 236 12.55 6.72 9.88
CA LYS A 236 13.21 8.02 9.78
C LYS A 236 13.22 8.46 8.31
N PRO A 237 12.61 9.61 7.98
CA PRO A 237 12.68 10.15 6.62
C PRO A 237 14.13 10.31 6.13
N GLY A 238 14.37 10.10 4.85
CA GLY A 238 15.69 10.18 4.23
C GLY A 238 16.53 8.91 4.39
N THR A 239 15.95 7.80 4.86
CA THR A 239 16.59 6.48 4.89
C THR A 239 16.11 5.60 3.72
N ILE A 240 16.87 4.54 3.43
CA ILE A 240 16.56 3.57 2.36
C ILE A 240 15.18 2.92 2.53
N VAL A 241 14.68 2.83 3.76
CA VAL A 241 13.38 2.26 4.14
C VAL A 241 12.31 3.31 4.43
N CYS A 242 12.61 4.59 4.28
CA CYS A 242 11.66 5.69 4.40
C CYS A 242 12.15 6.87 3.56
N ALA A 243 12.13 6.69 2.26
CA ALA A 243 12.66 7.67 1.32
C ALA A 243 11.86 8.98 1.36
N ASP A 244 12.58 10.09 1.16
CA ASP A 244 11.99 11.40 0.94
C ASP A 244 11.36 11.48 -0.47
N ASP A 245 10.45 12.44 -0.63
CA ASP A 245 9.77 12.71 -1.89
C ASP A 245 10.75 12.89 -3.06
N ASN A 246 10.32 12.46 -4.24
CA ASN A 246 10.98 12.61 -5.54
C ASN A 246 12.13 11.62 -5.85
N VAL A 247 12.60 10.80 -4.93
CA VAL A 247 13.55 9.73 -5.29
C VAL A 247 12.81 8.53 -5.90
N PRO A 248 13.48 7.73 -6.77
CA PRO A 248 12.88 6.54 -7.35
C PRO A 248 12.72 5.42 -6.31
N VAL A 249 11.69 4.58 -6.48
CA VAL A 249 11.30 3.56 -5.48
C VAL A 249 10.84 2.24 -6.11
N THR A 250 11.06 2.02 -7.41
CA THR A 250 10.47 0.85 -8.10
C THR A 250 10.91 -0.49 -7.54
N LEU A 251 12.14 -0.60 -7.01
CA LEU A 251 12.65 -1.85 -6.41
C LEU A 251 12.00 -2.19 -5.06
N CYS A 252 11.29 -1.28 -4.44
CA CYS A 252 10.74 -1.47 -3.08
C CYS A 252 9.82 -2.69 -2.92
N THR A 253 9.34 -3.26 -4.02
CA THR A 253 8.42 -4.42 -4.04
C THR A 253 9.13 -5.77 -4.19
N THR A 254 10.45 -5.81 -4.26
CA THR A 254 11.27 -7.03 -4.42
C THR A 254 12.11 -7.36 -3.19
#